data_d97cc18b1a2e963e971b47deb6e92e83
#
_entry.id   d97cc18b1a2e963e971b47deb6e92e83
#
_cell.length_a   1.000
_cell.length_b   1.000
_cell.length_c   1.000
_cell.angle_alpha   90.00
_cell.angle_beta   90.00
_cell.angle_gamma   90.00
#
_symmetry.space_group_name_H-M   'P 1'
#
loop_
_entity.id
_entity.type
_entity.pdbx_description
1 polymer ?
#
loop_
_entity_poly.entity_id
_entity_poly.type
_entity_poly.pdbx_seq_one_letter_code
_entity_poly.pdbx_strand_id
1 'polypeptide(L)'
;MVIIAFFGFSSQAQNMTSSDLEKILYVVSDSIRGDSGNWQFMLKGRILVCITDENNNRMRIMSPIIEQKKLDYADMLKLMEANFHTVLDVRYAISDDILWSIYMHPLKELHKDEVLNAIHQVYAAAVTYGTTYNSTGLEFPDKKEELKEKKKKI
;
A
#
# COMPACT_ATOMS: atom_id res chain seq x y z
N MET A 1 -24.85 22.68 -45.75
CA MET A 1 -23.88 23.02 -44.69
C MET A 1 -24.30 22.28 -43.43
N VAL A 2 -23.62 21.20 -43.08
CA VAL A 2 -23.96 20.38 -41.92
C VAL A 2 -23.06 20.82 -40.75
N ILE A 3 -23.67 21.36 -39.69
CA ILE A 3 -22.96 21.74 -38.46
C ILE A 3 -22.93 20.52 -37.58
N ILE A 4 -21.75 19.88 -37.42
CA ILE A 4 -21.51 18.81 -36.46
C ILE A 4 -21.20 19.48 -35.12
N ALA A 5 -22.16 19.43 -34.19
CA ALA A 5 -21.96 19.88 -32.82
C ALA A 5 -21.17 18.78 -32.08
N PHE A 6 -19.89 19.04 -31.75
CA PHE A 6 -19.09 18.23 -30.83
C PHE A 6 -19.58 18.47 -29.40
N PHE A 7 -20.37 17.57 -28.87
CA PHE A 7 -20.60 17.50 -27.42
C PHE A 7 -19.36 16.93 -26.75
N GLY A 8 -18.53 17.80 -26.22
CA GLY A 8 -17.44 17.41 -25.34
C GLY A 8 -18.01 16.88 -24.04
N PHE A 9 -17.94 15.55 -23.84
CA PHE A 9 -18.18 14.95 -22.53
C PHE A 9 -17.01 15.34 -21.62
N SER A 10 -17.22 16.31 -20.74
CA SER A 10 -16.33 16.56 -19.61
C SER A 10 -16.47 15.38 -18.65
N SER A 11 -15.58 14.39 -18.75
CA SER A 11 -15.42 13.42 -17.69
C SER A 11 -14.88 14.14 -16.46
N GLN A 12 -15.74 14.55 -15.56
CA GLN A 12 -15.30 14.97 -14.23
C GLN A 12 -14.81 13.71 -13.51
N ALA A 13 -13.51 13.62 -13.33
CA ALA A 13 -12.94 12.64 -12.41
C ALA A 13 -13.56 12.92 -11.05
N GLN A 14 -14.34 11.97 -10.54
CA GLN A 14 -14.99 12.09 -9.23
C GLN A 14 -13.89 11.95 -8.18
N ASN A 15 -13.68 13.00 -7.38
CA ASN A 15 -12.71 12.97 -6.28
C ASN A 15 -13.12 11.92 -5.24
N MET A 16 -12.16 11.11 -4.78
CA MET A 16 -12.37 10.19 -3.68
C MET A 16 -12.66 10.98 -2.39
N THR A 17 -13.68 10.56 -1.68
CA THR A 17 -14.02 11.08 -0.35
C THR A 17 -13.77 10.01 0.72
N SER A 18 -13.73 10.41 2.01
CA SER A 18 -13.68 9.47 3.12
C SER A 18 -14.87 8.51 3.10
N SER A 19 -16.06 8.99 2.73
CA SER A 19 -17.26 8.15 2.62
C SER A 19 -17.16 7.12 1.48
N ASP A 20 -16.55 7.48 0.34
CA ASP A 20 -16.36 6.51 -0.75
C ASP A 20 -15.30 5.48 -0.39
N LEU A 21 -14.24 5.90 0.29
CA LEU A 21 -13.22 5.00 0.81
C LEU A 21 -13.80 4.03 1.82
N GLU A 22 -14.62 4.50 2.75
CA GLU A 22 -15.34 3.66 3.72
C GLU A 22 -16.13 2.55 3.05
N LYS A 23 -16.90 2.85 2.00
CA LYS A 23 -17.66 1.85 1.23
C LYS A 23 -16.75 0.77 0.64
N ILE A 24 -15.57 1.15 0.16
CA ILE A 24 -14.59 0.20 -0.37
C ILE A 24 -14.06 -0.69 0.75
N LEU A 25 -13.70 -0.11 1.91
CA LEU A 25 -13.21 -0.85 3.06
C LEU A 25 -14.23 -1.87 3.56
N TYR A 26 -15.53 -1.50 3.62
CA TYR A 26 -16.61 -2.42 4.01
C TYR A 26 -16.72 -3.64 3.08
N VAL A 27 -16.48 -3.46 1.80
CA VAL A 27 -16.59 -4.56 0.82
C VAL A 27 -15.42 -5.55 0.91
N VAL A 28 -14.22 -5.07 1.23
CA VAL A 28 -13.00 -5.89 1.18
C VAL A 28 -12.59 -6.50 2.50
N SER A 29 -13.11 -6.00 3.63
CA SER A 29 -12.72 -6.43 4.96
C SER A 29 -13.56 -7.58 5.48
N ASP A 30 -12.93 -8.46 6.27
CA ASP A 30 -13.62 -9.51 7.04
C ASP A 30 -14.45 -8.91 8.18
N SER A 31 -13.98 -7.79 8.75
CA SER A 31 -14.67 -6.96 9.74
C SER A 31 -14.05 -5.57 9.77
N ILE A 32 -14.84 -4.55 10.10
CA ILE A 32 -14.42 -3.16 10.17
C ILE A 32 -15.05 -2.48 11.37
N ARG A 33 -14.32 -1.54 11.98
CA ARG A 33 -14.78 -0.65 13.04
C ARG A 33 -14.14 0.73 12.89
N GLY A 34 -14.77 1.74 13.43
CA GLY A 34 -14.36 3.15 13.32
C GLY A 34 -15.30 3.92 12.42
N ASP A 35 -15.07 5.21 12.31
CA ASP A 35 -15.85 6.15 11.54
C ASP A 35 -15.03 7.42 11.21
N SER A 36 -15.66 8.37 10.53
CA SER A 36 -15.16 9.73 10.37
C SER A 36 -13.70 9.84 9.92
N GLY A 37 -13.29 8.96 9.04
CA GLY A 37 -11.93 9.00 8.48
C GLY A 37 -10.88 8.22 9.27
N ASN A 38 -11.29 7.41 10.23
CA ASN A 38 -10.39 6.54 10.99
C ASN A 38 -11.01 5.15 11.17
N TRP A 39 -10.53 4.17 10.41
CA TRP A 39 -11.05 2.80 10.41
C TRP A 39 -9.97 1.79 10.73
N GLN A 40 -10.31 0.83 11.56
CA GLN A 40 -9.55 -0.40 11.75
C GLN A 40 -10.32 -1.56 11.16
N PHE A 41 -9.70 -2.36 10.32
CA PHE A 41 -10.36 -3.47 9.65
C PHE A 41 -9.47 -4.72 9.62
N MET A 42 -10.11 -5.87 9.49
CA MET A 42 -9.44 -7.16 9.36
C MET A 42 -9.43 -7.60 7.90
N LEU A 43 -8.29 -8.10 7.44
CA LEU A 43 -8.14 -8.72 6.14
C LEU A 43 -7.31 -10.01 6.30
N LYS A 44 -7.92 -11.16 6.02
CA LYS A 44 -7.26 -12.48 6.10
C LYS A 44 -6.48 -12.67 7.41
N GLY A 45 -7.11 -12.31 8.53
CA GLY A 45 -6.54 -12.46 9.87
C GLY A 45 -5.49 -11.40 10.28
N ARG A 46 -5.26 -10.36 9.46
CA ARG A 46 -4.35 -9.25 9.78
C ARG A 46 -5.12 -7.95 9.99
N ILE A 47 -4.67 -7.18 10.97
CA ILE A 47 -5.23 -5.84 11.23
C ILE A 47 -4.63 -4.85 10.24
N LEU A 48 -5.48 -4.05 9.62
CA LEU A 48 -5.13 -2.85 8.87
C LEU A 48 -5.83 -1.64 9.48
N VAL A 49 -5.20 -0.49 9.33
CA VAL A 49 -5.75 0.82 9.74
C VAL A 49 -5.77 1.73 8.52
N CYS A 50 -6.89 2.41 8.29
CA CYS A 50 -7.01 3.44 7.27
C CYS A 50 -7.35 4.77 7.94
N ILE A 51 -6.59 5.81 7.61
CA ILE A 51 -6.81 7.17 8.12
C ILE A 51 -6.91 8.13 6.94
N THR A 52 -7.90 9.01 6.96
CA THR A 52 -8.07 10.09 5.97
C THR A 52 -8.04 11.45 6.66
N ASP A 53 -7.54 12.44 5.94
CA ASP A 53 -7.60 13.86 6.27
C ASP A 53 -8.03 14.62 5.00
N GLU A 54 -9.31 14.94 4.90
CA GLU A 54 -9.89 15.62 3.74
C GLU A 54 -9.41 17.06 3.63
N ASN A 55 -9.14 17.73 4.74
CA ASN A 55 -8.69 19.12 4.75
C ASN A 55 -7.29 19.25 4.13
N ASN A 56 -6.41 18.31 4.45
CA ASN A 56 -5.05 18.27 3.91
C ASN A 56 -4.91 17.35 2.69
N ASN A 57 -6.01 16.81 2.16
CA ASN A 57 -6.01 15.89 1.03
C ASN A 57 -5.03 14.72 1.23
N ARG A 58 -5.15 13.98 2.32
CA ARG A 58 -4.24 12.88 2.67
C ARG A 58 -5.03 11.63 3.06
N MET A 59 -4.48 10.49 2.69
CA MET A 59 -4.88 9.19 3.23
C MET A 59 -3.65 8.32 3.51
N ARG A 60 -3.80 7.40 4.43
CA ARG A 60 -2.82 6.33 4.66
C ARG A 60 -3.53 5.03 5.02
N ILE A 61 -2.99 3.94 4.49
CA ILE A 61 -3.35 2.57 4.88
C ILE A 61 -2.10 1.95 5.47
N MET A 62 -2.22 1.30 6.62
CA MET A 62 -1.07 0.74 7.32
C MET A 62 -1.44 -0.53 8.08
N SER A 63 -0.45 -1.40 8.31
CA SER A 63 -0.59 -2.62 9.11
C SER A 63 0.58 -2.74 10.08
N PRO A 64 0.32 -2.98 11.38
CA PRO A 64 1.38 -3.21 12.35
C PRO A 64 2.03 -4.56 12.10
N ILE A 65 3.35 -4.65 12.26
CA ILE A 65 4.12 -5.86 12.00
C ILE A 65 4.71 -6.42 13.29
N ILE A 66 5.60 -5.67 13.94
CA ILE A 66 6.34 -6.12 15.11
C ILE A 66 6.81 -4.91 15.94
N GLU A 67 7.07 -5.12 17.24
CA GLU A 67 7.67 -4.11 18.09
C GLU A 67 9.11 -3.78 17.64
N GLN A 68 9.47 -2.50 17.60
CA GLN A 68 10.79 -2.02 17.18
C GLN A 68 11.94 -2.69 17.94
N LYS A 69 11.77 -2.91 19.25
CA LYS A 69 12.81 -3.54 20.11
C LYS A 69 13.21 -4.97 19.68
N LYS A 70 12.40 -5.61 18.80
CA LYS A 70 12.68 -6.95 18.26
C LYS A 70 13.46 -6.90 16.94
N LEU A 71 13.73 -5.69 16.40
CA LEU A 71 14.52 -5.51 15.20
C LEU A 71 15.99 -5.39 15.55
N ASP A 72 16.83 -6.11 14.85
CA ASP A 72 18.27 -5.90 14.89
C ASP A 72 18.73 -4.97 13.74
N TYR A 73 20.03 -4.68 13.70
CA TYR A 73 20.61 -3.81 12.67
C TYR A 73 20.48 -4.42 11.26
N ALA A 74 20.61 -5.74 11.15
CA ALA A 74 20.52 -6.43 9.87
C ALA A 74 19.08 -6.38 9.32
N ASP A 75 18.07 -6.51 10.19
CA ASP A 75 16.67 -6.33 9.83
C ASP A 75 16.40 -4.92 9.32
N MET A 76 16.95 -3.91 10.01
CA MET A 76 16.81 -2.51 9.60
C MET A 76 17.37 -2.26 8.21
N LEU A 77 18.55 -2.81 7.88
CA LEU A 77 19.13 -2.70 6.54
C LEU A 77 18.26 -3.37 5.48
N LYS A 78 17.76 -4.59 5.75
CA LYS A 78 16.86 -5.29 4.81
C LYS A 78 15.57 -4.50 4.54
N LEU A 79 14.98 -3.88 5.59
CA LEU A 79 13.81 -3.04 5.44
C LEU A 79 14.08 -1.81 4.54
N MET A 80 15.24 -1.17 4.70
CA MET A 80 15.66 -0.05 3.87
C MET A 80 15.89 -0.48 2.41
N GLU A 81 16.54 -1.62 2.18
CA GLU A 81 16.72 -2.19 0.85
C GLU A 81 15.38 -2.56 0.21
N ALA A 82 14.47 -3.18 0.97
CA ALA A 82 13.14 -3.54 0.50
C ALA A 82 12.31 -2.32 0.11
N ASN A 83 12.42 -1.21 0.85
CA ASN A 83 11.78 0.05 0.52
C ASN A 83 12.20 0.61 -0.84
N PHE A 84 13.36 0.25 -1.32
CA PHE A 84 13.85 0.65 -2.65
C PHE A 84 13.48 -0.39 -3.73
N HIS A 85 13.58 -1.69 -3.42
CA HIS A 85 13.58 -2.73 -4.44
C HIS A 85 12.27 -3.50 -4.59
N THR A 86 11.53 -3.77 -3.50
CA THR A 86 10.54 -4.85 -3.52
C THR A 86 9.14 -4.48 -3.03
N VAL A 87 8.98 -3.41 -2.25
CA VAL A 87 7.67 -3.09 -1.66
C VAL A 87 6.87 -2.05 -2.46
N LEU A 88 7.28 -1.74 -3.70
CA LEU A 88 6.62 -0.81 -4.63
C LEU A 88 6.28 0.54 -3.96
N ASP A 89 4.98 0.85 -3.82
CA ASP A 89 4.49 2.12 -3.28
C ASP A 89 4.38 2.12 -1.75
N VAL A 90 4.41 0.93 -1.14
CA VAL A 90 4.44 0.75 0.31
C VAL A 90 5.82 1.04 0.85
N ARG A 91 5.90 1.41 2.13
CA ARG A 91 7.17 1.56 2.85
C ARG A 91 7.08 0.87 4.21
N TYR A 92 8.19 0.31 4.64
CA TYR A 92 8.38 -0.03 6.03
C TYR A 92 8.79 1.22 6.81
N ALA A 93 8.10 1.49 7.90
CA ALA A 93 8.35 2.65 8.75
C ALA A 93 8.15 2.31 10.23
N ILE A 94 8.83 3.03 11.11
CA ILE A 94 8.68 2.90 12.55
C ILE A 94 7.94 4.11 13.08
N SER A 95 6.90 3.86 13.87
CA SER A 95 6.18 4.88 14.65
C SER A 95 5.66 4.24 15.93
N ASP A 96 5.75 4.98 17.04
CA ASP A 96 5.27 4.56 18.36
C ASP A 96 5.78 3.16 18.75
N ASP A 97 7.08 2.95 18.57
CA ASP A 97 7.80 1.71 18.88
C ASP A 97 7.29 0.46 18.10
N ILE A 98 6.58 0.65 17.00
CA ILE A 98 6.09 -0.42 16.15
C ILE A 98 6.63 -0.24 14.72
N LEU A 99 7.03 -1.35 14.09
CA LEU A 99 7.27 -1.43 12.66
C LEU A 99 5.93 -1.60 11.94
N TRP A 100 5.71 -0.78 10.94
CA TRP A 100 4.53 -0.76 10.08
C TRP A 100 4.90 -1.02 8.62
N SER A 101 4.01 -1.65 7.87
CA SER A 101 3.91 -1.44 6.43
C SER A 101 2.89 -0.32 6.19
N ILE A 102 3.24 0.69 5.40
CA ILE A 102 2.41 1.88 5.20
C ILE A 102 2.39 2.33 3.74
N TYR A 103 1.19 2.68 3.26
CA TYR A 103 0.93 3.36 2.00
C TYR A 103 0.34 4.74 2.28
N MET A 104 0.82 5.78 1.61
CA MET A 104 0.34 7.15 1.74
C MET A 104 0.09 7.76 0.36
N HIS A 105 -1.05 8.43 0.20
CA HIS A 105 -1.42 9.07 -1.06
C HIS A 105 -2.32 10.30 -0.82
N PRO A 106 -2.38 11.28 -1.73
CA PRO A 106 -3.45 12.25 -1.75
C PRO A 106 -4.81 11.56 -1.90
N LEU A 107 -5.81 11.95 -1.08
CA LEU A 107 -7.09 11.26 -1.04
C LEU A 107 -7.92 11.44 -2.32
N LYS A 108 -8.02 12.69 -2.80
CA LYS A 108 -8.92 13.07 -3.89
C LYS A 108 -8.54 12.43 -5.23
N GLU A 109 -7.27 12.17 -5.44
CA GLU A 109 -6.71 11.63 -6.68
C GLU A 109 -6.81 10.10 -6.76
N LEU A 110 -7.24 9.43 -5.68
CA LEU A 110 -7.38 7.97 -5.65
C LEU A 110 -8.57 7.49 -6.47
N HIS A 111 -8.37 6.38 -7.15
CA HIS A 111 -9.43 5.58 -7.75
C HIS A 111 -9.63 4.28 -6.97
N LYS A 112 -10.80 3.65 -7.13
CA LYS A 112 -11.15 2.41 -6.43
C LYS A 112 -10.08 1.32 -6.58
N ASP A 113 -9.59 1.12 -7.80
CA ASP A 113 -8.60 0.07 -8.09
C ASP A 113 -7.25 0.34 -7.42
N GLU A 114 -6.86 1.61 -7.29
CA GLU A 114 -5.66 2.02 -6.55
C GLU A 114 -5.81 1.76 -5.05
N VAL A 115 -6.98 2.02 -4.47
CA VAL A 115 -7.27 1.69 -3.07
C VAL A 115 -7.16 0.19 -2.84
N LEU A 116 -7.74 -0.64 -3.71
CA LEU A 116 -7.67 -2.10 -3.62
C LEU A 116 -6.22 -2.59 -3.74
N ASN A 117 -5.47 -2.03 -4.67
CA ASN A 117 -4.05 -2.34 -4.86
C ASN A 117 -3.22 -1.91 -3.63
N ALA A 118 -3.45 -0.73 -3.08
CA ALA A 118 -2.78 -0.24 -1.86
C ALA A 118 -3.03 -1.16 -0.66
N ILE A 119 -4.29 -1.58 -0.44
CA ILE A 119 -4.66 -2.54 0.61
C ILE A 119 -3.88 -3.85 0.43
N HIS A 120 -3.85 -4.37 -0.80
CA HIS A 120 -3.12 -5.60 -1.11
C HIS A 120 -1.62 -5.45 -0.87
N GLN A 121 -1.00 -4.37 -1.31
CA GLN A 121 0.43 -4.10 -1.12
C GLN A 121 0.79 -3.98 0.38
N VAL A 122 -0.01 -3.26 1.17
CA VAL A 122 0.20 -3.12 2.63
C VAL A 122 0.10 -4.48 3.33
N TYR A 123 -0.93 -5.27 2.98
CA TYR A 123 -1.09 -6.63 3.50
C TYR A 123 0.11 -7.51 3.12
N ALA A 124 0.49 -7.54 1.85
CA ALA A 124 1.57 -8.38 1.34
C ALA A 124 2.91 -8.03 2.00
N ALA A 125 3.27 -6.74 2.08
CA ALA A 125 4.48 -6.30 2.77
C ALA A 125 4.49 -6.72 4.25
N ALA A 126 3.34 -6.65 4.93
CA ALA A 126 3.24 -7.06 6.33
C ALA A 126 3.38 -8.57 6.53
N VAL A 127 2.87 -9.41 5.62
CA VAL A 127 2.95 -10.88 5.77
C VAL A 127 4.29 -11.45 5.27
N THR A 128 4.97 -10.75 4.37
CA THR A 128 6.28 -11.17 3.83
C THR A 128 7.47 -10.63 4.63
N TYR A 129 7.22 -9.81 5.65
CA TYR A 129 8.26 -9.38 6.59
C TYR A 129 9.01 -10.59 7.17
N GLY A 130 10.33 -10.49 7.23
CA GLY A 130 11.19 -11.57 7.75
C GLY A 130 11.44 -12.72 6.75
N THR A 131 10.81 -12.69 5.57
CA THR A 131 11.00 -13.68 4.49
C THR A 131 11.43 -13.01 3.20
N THR A 132 10.52 -12.67 2.31
CA THR A 132 10.81 -12.08 0.99
C THR A 132 10.76 -10.55 0.95
N TYR A 133 10.16 -9.91 1.96
CA TYR A 133 9.99 -8.45 2.05
C TYR A 133 9.38 -7.86 0.77
N ASN A 134 8.31 -8.46 0.27
CA ASN A 134 7.71 -8.11 -1.02
C ASN A 134 6.25 -7.65 -0.86
N SER A 135 5.85 -6.62 -1.58
CA SER A 135 4.46 -6.13 -1.61
C SER A 135 3.64 -6.70 -2.77
N THR A 136 4.23 -7.51 -3.61
CA THR A 136 3.56 -8.18 -4.73
C THR A 136 3.93 -9.65 -4.79
N GLY A 137 3.14 -10.44 -5.53
CA GLY A 137 3.52 -11.81 -5.89
C GLY A 137 4.58 -11.89 -7.01
N LEU A 138 5.11 -10.75 -7.48
CA LEU A 138 6.17 -10.70 -8.48
C LEU A 138 7.52 -10.72 -7.77
N GLU A 139 8.17 -11.86 -7.77
CA GLU A 139 9.58 -11.95 -7.42
C GLU A 139 10.40 -11.33 -8.55
N PHE A 140 11.05 -10.20 -8.29
CA PHE A 140 12.11 -9.74 -9.18
C PHE A 140 13.33 -10.64 -8.97
N PRO A 141 13.90 -11.25 -10.04
CA PRO A 141 15.05 -12.11 -9.89
C PRO A 141 16.19 -11.34 -9.20
N ASP A 142 16.74 -11.92 -8.15
CA ASP A 142 17.79 -11.33 -7.35
C ASP A 142 19.00 -11.05 -8.27
N LYS A 143 19.49 -9.82 -8.30
CA LYS A 143 20.63 -9.39 -9.13
C LYS A 143 21.88 -10.26 -8.93
N LYS A 144 21.94 -10.98 -7.80
CA LYS A 144 22.98 -11.98 -7.48
C LYS A 144 22.87 -13.25 -8.31
N GLU A 145 21.68 -13.65 -8.74
CA GLU A 145 21.52 -14.84 -9.61
C GLU A 145 21.87 -14.51 -11.07
N GLU A 146 21.48 -13.34 -11.57
CA GLU A 146 21.90 -12.90 -12.92
C GLU A 146 23.40 -12.78 -13.05
N LEU A 147 24.12 -12.33 -12.00
CA LEU A 147 25.57 -12.25 -12.01
C LEU A 147 26.24 -13.62 -11.92
N LYS A 148 25.61 -14.61 -11.28
CA LYS A 148 26.09 -16.00 -11.26
C LYS A 148 25.88 -16.70 -12.59
N GLU A 149 24.74 -16.48 -13.26
CA GLU A 149 24.50 -17.02 -14.60
C GLU A 149 25.40 -16.40 -15.66
N LYS A 150 25.64 -15.08 -15.60
CA LYS A 150 26.61 -14.42 -16.52
C LYS A 150 28.03 -14.91 -16.33
N LYS A 151 28.45 -15.21 -15.08
CA LYS A 151 29.79 -15.78 -14.82
C LYS A 151 29.93 -17.28 -15.22
N LYS A 152 28.83 -18.01 -15.38
CA LYS A 152 28.85 -19.38 -15.87
C LYS A 152 28.88 -19.51 -17.41
N LYS A 153 28.62 -18.42 -18.14
CA LYS A 153 28.58 -18.37 -19.62
C LYS A 153 29.82 -17.75 -20.24
N ILE A 154 30.85 -17.42 -19.43
CA ILE A 154 32.20 -17.00 -19.83
C ILE A 154 33.17 -18.13 -19.47
#